data_1617fbb41e67b7918109a3d8c030f170
#
_entry.id   1617fbb41e67b7918109a3d8c030f170
#
_cell.length_a   1.000
_cell.length_b   1.000
_cell.length_c   1.000
_cell.angle_alpha   90.00
_cell.angle_beta   90.00
_cell.angle_gamma   90.00
#
_symmetry.space_group_name_H-M   'P 1'
#
loop_
_entity.id
_entity.type
_entity.pdbx_description
1 polymer ?
#
loop_
_entity_poly.entity_id
_entity_poly.type
_entity_poly.pdbx_seq_one_letter_code
_entity_poly.pdbx_strand_id
1 'polypeptide(L)'
;LSGFGDIFFRNTVNSGVIPQISVIMGPCAGGAVYSPAITDFIFMVEKTSQMFITGPQVISSVTGENVTSEELGGADTHTSKSGVAHFKAANDEECIAKIRKLLSYLPANNLEEAPYEPTNDEINRLSEKLTTIVPDDSGKAYDVKEVIAELVDNGDFFEVQEGFAKNIVIGFARMNGQVIGIVANQPKVMAGSLDVNSSDKAARFVRFCDSFNIPLVTLTDVPGYFLSLIHI
;
A
#
# COMPACT_ATOMS: atom_id res chain seq x y z
N LEU A 1 7.61 20.34 23.22
CA LEU A 1 6.38 19.50 23.14
C LEU A 1 5.27 20.15 22.32
N SER A 2 5.05 21.50 22.45
CA SER A 2 4.00 22.19 21.68
C SER A 2 4.17 22.06 20.17
N GLY A 3 5.40 22.13 19.62
CA GLY A 3 5.66 22.01 18.20
C GLY A 3 5.23 20.66 17.58
N PHE A 4 5.23 19.54 18.33
CA PHE A 4 4.66 18.29 17.85
C PHE A 4 3.14 18.38 17.67
N GLY A 5 2.44 19.09 18.58
CA GLY A 5 1.00 19.31 18.43
C GLY A 5 0.66 20.07 17.16
N ASP A 6 1.45 21.07 16.79
CA ASP A 6 1.27 21.82 15.54
C ASP A 6 1.48 20.94 14.29
N ILE A 7 2.48 20.04 14.33
CA ILE A 7 2.71 19.08 13.24
C ILE A 7 1.52 18.14 13.08
N PHE A 8 1.06 17.52 14.17
CA PHE A 8 -0.08 16.59 14.13
C PHE A 8 -1.36 17.28 13.68
N PHE A 9 -1.62 18.49 14.16
CA PHE A 9 -2.75 19.30 13.71
C PHE A 9 -2.69 19.54 12.19
N ARG A 10 -1.53 19.93 11.66
CA ARG A 10 -1.36 20.12 10.21
C ARG A 10 -1.52 18.84 9.41
N ASN A 11 -0.97 17.72 9.86
CA ASN A 11 -1.21 16.42 9.21
C ASN A 11 -2.71 16.12 9.15
N THR A 12 -3.43 16.37 10.25
CA THR A 12 -4.86 16.05 10.35
C THR A 12 -5.72 16.93 9.44
N VAL A 13 -5.52 18.27 9.48
CA VAL A 13 -6.34 19.20 8.68
C VAL A 13 -6.03 19.13 7.18
N ASN A 14 -4.86 18.62 6.80
CA ASN A 14 -4.47 18.43 5.41
C ASN A 14 -4.72 17.00 4.91
N SER A 15 -5.23 16.10 5.73
CA SER A 15 -5.60 14.74 5.32
C SER A 15 -6.71 14.79 4.27
N GLY A 16 -6.47 14.16 3.12
CA GLY A 16 -7.37 14.22 1.96
C GLY A 16 -7.38 15.56 1.22
N VAL A 17 -6.52 16.52 1.60
CA VAL A 17 -6.35 17.82 0.91
C VAL A 17 -5.09 17.81 0.04
N ILE A 18 -3.97 17.36 0.60
CA ILE A 18 -2.72 17.12 -0.11
C ILE A 18 -2.22 15.70 0.18
N PRO A 19 -1.61 14.99 -0.78
CA PRO A 19 -0.96 13.71 -0.50
C PRO A 19 0.18 13.90 0.50
N GLN A 20 0.21 13.07 1.54
CA GLN A 20 1.23 13.14 2.59
C GLN A 20 2.10 11.87 2.56
N ILE A 21 3.39 12.03 2.35
CA ILE A 21 4.34 10.93 2.24
C ILE A 21 5.39 11.07 3.34
N SER A 22 5.55 10.01 4.13
CA SER A 22 6.60 9.91 5.14
C SER A 22 7.66 8.91 4.71
N VAL A 23 8.91 9.26 4.91
CA VAL A 23 10.06 8.43 4.52
C VAL A 23 10.93 8.20 5.75
N ILE A 24 10.98 6.95 6.21
CA ILE A 24 11.79 6.55 7.36
C ILE A 24 13.10 5.96 6.83
N MET A 25 14.18 6.72 6.96
CA MET A 25 15.53 6.34 6.48
C MET A 25 16.51 6.06 7.64
N GLY A 26 16.04 6.18 8.88
CA GLY A 26 16.79 5.97 10.09
C GLY A 26 15.89 5.64 11.27
N PRO A 27 16.39 5.68 12.52
CA PRO A 27 15.58 5.45 13.69
C PRO A 27 14.49 6.51 13.87
N CYS A 28 13.24 6.06 14.04
CA CYS A 28 12.09 6.90 14.35
C CYS A 28 11.36 6.31 15.55
N ALA A 29 11.50 6.93 16.72
CA ALA A 29 11.03 6.36 17.98
C ALA A 29 10.25 7.36 18.82
N GLY A 30 9.40 6.85 19.71
CA GLY A 30 8.62 7.64 20.65
C GLY A 30 7.61 8.57 19.96
N GLY A 31 7.49 9.79 20.40
CA GLY A 31 6.58 10.80 19.84
C GLY A 31 6.81 11.12 18.36
N ALA A 32 8.01 10.87 17.84
CA ALA A 32 8.34 11.12 16.43
C ALA A 32 7.60 10.19 15.45
N VAL A 33 7.10 9.04 15.90
CA VAL A 33 6.38 8.09 15.03
C VAL A 33 4.93 8.48 14.74
N TYR A 34 4.34 9.35 15.54
CA TYR A 34 2.92 9.69 15.39
C TYR A 34 2.64 10.44 14.09
N SER A 35 3.49 11.41 13.73
CA SER A 35 3.32 12.15 12.46
C SER A 35 3.41 11.22 11.24
N PRO A 36 4.46 10.40 11.05
CA PRO A 36 4.49 9.43 9.98
C PRO A 36 3.29 8.48 9.95
N ALA A 37 2.85 7.99 11.11
CA ALA A 37 1.76 7.01 11.21
C ALA A 37 0.39 7.53 10.73
N ILE A 38 0.19 8.84 10.72
CA ILE A 38 -1.06 9.49 10.26
C ILE A 38 -0.97 10.05 8.84
N THR A 39 0.15 9.86 8.14
CA THR A 39 0.29 10.24 6.72
C THR A 39 -0.25 9.15 5.78
N ASP A 40 -0.43 9.48 4.50
CA ASP A 40 -1.05 8.58 3.53
C ASP A 40 -0.16 7.41 3.14
N PHE A 41 1.12 7.68 2.88
CA PHE A 41 2.10 6.66 2.49
C PHE A 41 3.36 6.73 3.34
N ILE A 42 3.85 5.56 3.73
CA ILE A 42 5.05 5.42 4.54
C ILE A 42 6.03 4.51 3.80
N PHE A 43 7.24 5.03 3.57
CA PHE A 43 8.38 4.30 3.02
C PHE A 43 9.36 3.95 4.14
N MET A 44 9.93 2.77 4.10
CA MET A 44 10.99 2.34 5.01
C MET A 44 12.15 1.72 4.26
N VAL A 45 13.37 2.03 4.69
CA VAL A 45 14.61 1.46 4.14
C VAL A 45 15.04 0.28 5.00
N GLU A 46 15.34 -0.87 4.37
CA GLU A 46 15.77 -2.07 5.08
C GLU A 46 17.03 -1.82 5.94
N LYS A 47 17.09 -2.46 7.11
CA LYS A 47 18.22 -2.47 8.05
C LYS A 47 18.58 -1.11 8.67
N THR A 48 18.21 0.01 8.06
CA THR A 48 18.54 1.34 8.58
C THR A 48 17.36 2.01 9.26
N SER A 49 16.13 1.81 8.74
CA SER A 49 14.94 2.41 9.29
C SER A 49 14.32 1.57 10.40
N GLN A 50 13.86 2.23 11.44
CA GLN A 50 13.13 1.62 12.54
C GLN A 50 12.01 2.56 12.97
N MET A 51 10.85 2.00 13.29
CA MET A 51 9.67 2.75 13.71
C MET A 51 8.97 2.04 14.87
N PHE A 52 8.98 2.61 16.07
CA PHE A 52 8.31 2.07 17.25
C PHE A 52 8.04 3.16 18.30
N ILE A 53 6.99 2.98 19.10
CA ILE A 53 6.65 3.91 20.19
C ILE A 53 7.65 3.75 21.34
N THR A 54 7.93 2.50 21.74
CA THR A 54 8.88 2.17 22.80
C THR A 54 9.92 1.21 22.27
N GLY A 55 11.19 1.47 22.57
CA GLY A 55 12.31 0.66 22.10
C GLY A 55 12.46 -0.67 22.85
N PRO A 56 13.32 -1.58 22.32
CA PRO A 56 13.53 -2.93 22.88
C PRO A 56 13.90 -2.95 24.37
N GLN A 57 14.71 -1.99 24.83
CA GLN A 57 15.12 -1.92 26.23
C GLN A 57 13.95 -1.68 27.19
N VAL A 58 12.99 -0.85 26.80
CA VAL A 58 11.78 -0.59 27.60
C VAL A 58 10.89 -1.83 27.62
N ILE A 59 10.71 -2.50 26.48
CA ILE A 59 9.95 -3.75 26.41
C ILE A 59 10.58 -4.80 27.31
N SER A 60 11.88 -5.02 27.21
CA SER A 60 12.59 -5.98 28.05
C SER A 60 12.45 -5.68 29.55
N SER A 61 12.47 -4.41 29.96
CA SER A 61 12.33 -4.04 31.35
C SER A 61 10.88 -4.17 31.90
N VAL A 62 9.88 -4.05 31.03
CA VAL A 62 8.45 -4.07 31.45
C VAL A 62 7.85 -5.46 31.30
N THR A 63 8.11 -6.14 30.17
CA THR A 63 7.50 -7.45 29.87
C THR A 63 8.45 -8.63 30.05
N GLY A 64 9.77 -8.38 30.17
CA GLY A 64 10.80 -9.42 30.19
C GLY A 64 11.13 -10.00 28.81
N GLU A 65 10.48 -9.55 27.75
CA GLU A 65 10.71 -10.02 26.38
C GLU A 65 11.98 -9.41 25.79
N ASN A 66 12.80 -10.24 25.14
CA ASN A 66 13.97 -9.79 24.41
C ASN A 66 13.66 -9.78 22.92
N VAL A 67 13.57 -8.59 22.34
CA VAL A 67 13.35 -8.37 20.90
C VAL A 67 14.44 -7.46 20.37
N THR A 68 14.85 -7.66 19.13
CA THR A 68 15.73 -6.73 18.43
C THR A 68 14.95 -5.53 17.89
N SER A 69 15.65 -4.42 17.61
CA SER A 69 15.00 -3.25 17.00
C SER A 69 14.39 -3.56 15.65
N GLU A 70 15.01 -4.47 14.87
CA GLU A 70 14.52 -4.88 13.56
C GLU A 70 13.25 -5.74 13.67
N GLU A 71 13.19 -6.69 14.60
CA GLU A 71 12.00 -7.51 14.86
C GLU A 71 10.83 -6.68 15.39
N LEU A 72 11.14 -5.66 16.22
CA LEU A 72 10.13 -4.81 16.82
C LEU A 72 9.54 -3.82 15.83
N GLY A 73 10.38 -3.14 15.05
CA GLY A 73 9.93 -2.02 14.21
C GLY A 73 10.76 -1.78 12.96
N GLY A 74 11.43 -2.81 12.42
CA GLY A 74 12.12 -2.73 11.14
C GLY A 74 11.19 -2.70 9.95
N ALA A 75 11.75 -2.44 8.77
CA ALA A 75 11.00 -2.32 7.52
C ALA A 75 10.16 -3.56 7.21
N ASP A 76 10.70 -4.77 7.40
CA ASP A 76 9.96 -6.02 7.18
C ASP A 76 8.76 -6.17 8.11
N THR A 77 8.92 -5.83 9.38
CA THR A 77 7.83 -5.91 10.37
C THR A 77 6.66 -5.01 9.97
N HIS A 78 6.95 -3.78 9.57
CA HIS A 78 5.90 -2.84 9.23
C HIS A 78 5.29 -3.01 7.84
N THR A 79 6.01 -3.62 6.90
CA THR A 79 5.47 -3.89 5.57
C THR A 79 4.81 -5.26 5.42
N SER A 80 5.02 -6.21 6.36
CA SER A 80 4.48 -7.57 6.24
C SER A 80 3.56 -7.99 7.37
N LYS A 81 3.81 -7.50 8.61
CA LYS A 81 3.05 -7.91 9.80
C LYS A 81 2.03 -6.86 10.23
N SER A 82 2.47 -5.61 10.44
CA SER A 82 1.57 -4.55 10.92
C SER A 82 0.82 -3.81 9.82
N GLY A 83 1.34 -3.81 8.58
CA GLY A 83 0.77 -3.06 7.47
C GLY A 83 0.89 -1.54 7.59
N VAL A 84 1.63 -1.03 8.59
CA VAL A 84 1.79 0.41 8.82
C VAL A 84 2.61 1.06 7.71
N ALA A 85 3.69 0.41 7.26
CA ALA A 85 4.48 0.89 6.13
C ALA A 85 3.94 0.32 4.81
N HIS A 86 3.89 1.18 3.81
CA HIS A 86 3.34 0.85 2.49
C HIS A 86 4.41 0.30 1.54
N PHE A 87 5.63 0.80 1.67
CA PHE A 87 6.73 0.48 0.77
C PHE A 87 8.01 0.19 1.54
N LYS A 88 8.74 -0.80 1.06
CA LYS A 88 10.07 -1.17 1.51
C LYS A 88 11.08 -0.94 0.38
N ALA A 89 12.26 -0.45 0.71
CA ALA A 89 13.37 -0.25 -0.21
C ALA A 89 14.66 -0.84 0.36
N ALA A 90 15.49 -1.41 -0.49
CA ALA A 90 16.74 -2.01 -0.08
C ALA A 90 17.82 -0.97 0.35
N ASN A 91 17.70 0.26 -0.19
CA ASN A 91 18.59 1.38 0.09
C ASN A 91 17.90 2.71 -0.19
N ASP A 92 18.60 3.82 0.11
CA ASP A 92 18.09 5.18 -0.04
C ASP A 92 17.81 5.55 -1.50
N GLU A 93 18.64 5.11 -2.44
CA GLU A 93 18.48 5.39 -3.86
C GLU A 93 17.20 4.75 -4.40
N GLU A 94 16.96 3.48 -4.09
CA GLU A 94 15.72 2.78 -4.46
C GLU A 94 14.51 3.44 -3.80
N CYS A 95 14.64 3.85 -2.54
CA CYS A 95 13.59 4.53 -1.82
C CYS A 95 13.17 5.82 -2.53
N ILE A 96 14.14 6.66 -2.90
CA ILE A 96 13.90 7.91 -3.64
C ILE A 96 13.29 7.63 -5.02
N ALA A 97 13.75 6.58 -5.72
CA ALA A 97 13.18 6.20 -7.01
C ALA A 97 11.70 5.77 -6.87
N LYS A 98 11.36 4.97 -5.87
CA LYS A 98 9.96 4.58 -5.58
C LYS A 98 9.08 5.78 -5.20
N ILE A 99 9.60 6.73 -4.43
CA ILE A 99 8.86 7.97 -4.09
C ILE A 99 8.55 8.77 -5.36
N ARG A 100 9.54 8.96 -6.24
CA ARG A 100 9.33 9.65 -7.51
C ARG A 100 8.31 8.94 -8.40
N LYS A 101 8.34 7.60 -8.39
CA LYS A 101 7.34 6.79 -9.11
C LYS A 101 5.95 6.98 -8.50
N LEU A 102 5.80 6.93 -7.17
CA LEU A 102 4.52 7.22 -6.52
C LEU A 102 4.00 8.62 -6.88
N LEU A 103 4.85 9.64 -6.78
CA LEU A 103 4.47 11.03 -7.10
C LEU A 103 4.00 11.20 -8.55
N SER A 104 4.44 10.36 -9.48
CA SER A 104 3.96 10.41 -10.87
C SER A 104 2.50 10.00 -11.03
N TYR A 105 1.91 9.34 -10.03
CA TYR A 105 0.49 8.95 -10.02
C TYR A 105 -0.40 9.91 -9.22
N LEU A 106 0.18 10.80 -8.39
CA LEU A 106 -0.59 11.60 -7.45
C LEU A 106 -0.82 13.02 -7.94
N PRO A 107 -2.03 13.61 -7.76
CA PRO A 107 -2.24 15.03 -7.97
C PRO A 107 -1.51 15.85 -6.89
N ALA A 108 -1.31 17.14 -7.12
CA ALA A 108 -0.70 18.03 -6.12
C ALA A 108 -1.64 18.31 -4.93
N ASN A 109 -2.95 18.26 -5.16
CA ASN A 109 -3.99 18.44 -4.14
C ASN A 109 -5.33 17.84 -4.62
N ASN A 110 -6.34 17.83 -3.76
CA ASN A 110 -7.65 17.24 -4.04
C ASN A 110 -8.54 18.04 -5.01
N LEU A 111 -8.10 19.19 -5.49
CA LEU A 111 -8.79 19.99 -6.50
C LEU A 111 -8.19 19.82 -7.90
N GLU A 112 -7.06 19.15 -8.01
CA GLU A 112 -6.37 18.87 -9.25
C GLU A 112 -6.55 17.41 -9.67
N GLU A 113 -6.45 17.15 -10.96
CA GLU A 113 -6.45 15.79 -11.50
C GLU A 113 -5.05 15.17 -11.39
N ALA A 114 -4.99 13.85 -11.31
CA ALA A 114 -3.74 13.11 -11.35
C ALA A 114 -3.02 13.32 -12.70
N PRO A 115 -1.67 13.30 -12.73
CA PRO A 115 -0.90 13.60 -13.94
C PRO A 115 -1.21 12.62 -15.07
N TYR A 116 -1.58 13.18 -16.23
CA TYR A 116 -1.73 12.41 -17.47
C TYR A 116 -0.37 12.14 -18.11
N GLU A 117 -0.14 10.91 -18.56
CA GLU A 117 1.07 10.50 -19.29
C GLU A 117 0.69 9.83 -20.61
N PRO A 118 1.03 10.44 -21.78
CA PRO A 118 0.71 9.84 -23.07
C PRO A 118 1.28 8.43 -23.21
N THR A 119 0.47 7.53 -23.71
CA THR A 119 0.87 6.13 -23.96
C THR A 119 0.81 5.81 -25.44
N ASN A 120 1.66 4.87 -25.87
CA ASN A 120 1.58 4.23 -27.19
C ASN A 120 0.80 2.91 -27.15
N ASP A 121 0.29 2.53 -26.00
CA ASP A 121 -0.53 1.34 -25.83
C ASP A 121 -1.91 1.57 -26.48
N GLU A 122 -2.31 0.70 -27.41
CA GLU A 122 -3.56 0.89 -28.15
C GLU A 122 -4.77 0.66 -27.25
N ILE A 123 -5.68 1.63 -27.19
CA ILE A 123 -6.88 1.58 -26.34
C ILE A 123 -7.80 0.37 -26.63
N ASN A 124 -7.79 -0.12 -27.87
CA ASN A 124 -8.62 -1.25 -28.31
C ASN A 124 -7.80 -2.54 -28.52
N ARG A 125 -6.59 -2.63 -27.97
CA ARG A 125 -5.79 -3.85 -28.08
C ARG A 125 -6.50 -5.06 -27.47
N LEU A 126 -6.39 -6.18 -28.14
CA LEU A 126 -6.87 -7.46 -27.63
C LEU A 126 -5.69 -8.22 -27.00
N SER A 127 -5.90 -8.81 -25.83
CA SER A 127 -4.92 -9.69 -25.21
C SER A 127 -5.39 -11.13 -25.27
N GLU A 128 -4.68 -11.97 -26.07
CA GLU A 128 -4.93 -13.41 -26.14
C GLU A 128 -4.59 -14.09 -24.80
N LYS A 129 -3.65 -13.54 -24.03
CA LYS A 129 -3.26 -14.10 -22.73
C LYS A 129 -4.43 -14.09 -21.72
N LEU A 130 -5.31 -13.09 -21.75
CA LEU A 130 -6.46 -13.05 -20.87
C LEU A 130 -7.38 -14.27 -21.01
N THR A 131 -7.39 -14.92 -22.18
CA THR A 131 -8.19 -16.14 -22.39
C THR A 131 -7.62 -17.38 -21.69
N THR A 132 -6.37 -17.32 -21.24
CA THR A 132 -5.64 -18.45 -20.64
C THR A 132 -5.17 -18.23 -19.21
N ILE A 133 -5.11 -16.97 -18.73
CA ILE A 133 -4.69 -16.65 -17.37
C ILE A 133 -5.65 -17.22 -16.34
N VAL A 134 -6.95 -17.03 -16.55
CA VAL A 134 -7.98 -17.59 -15.68
C VAL A 134 -8.28 -19.02 -16.13
N PRO A 135 -8.00 -20.04 -15.29
CA PRO A 135 -8.20 -21.42 -15.67
C PRO A 135 -9.70 -21.77 -15.75
N ASP A 136 -10.06 -22.67 -16.70
CA ASP A 136 -11.42 -23.22 -16.77
C ASP A 136 -11.79 -24.08 -15.54
N ASP A 137 -10.79 -24.65 -14.89
CA ASP A 137 -10.95 -25.42 -13.66
C ASP A 137 -11.00 -24.48 -12.46
N SER A 138 -12.17 -24.33 -11.86
CA SER A 138 -12.42 -23.49 -10.68
C SER A 138 -11.61 -23.89 -9.43
N GLY A 139 -11.01 -25.07 -9.40
CA GLY A 139 -10.10 -25.51 -8.35
C GLY A 139 -8.67 -24.98 -8.49
N LYS A 140 -8.34 -24.34 -9.60
CA LYS A 140 -7.01 -23.80 -9.87
C LYS A 140 -6.96 -22.30 -9.64
N ALA A 141 -6.05 -21.88 -8.75
CA ALA A 141 -5.80 -20.48 -8.51
C ALA A 141 -4.93 -19.85 -9.62
N TYR A 142 -5.15 -18.58 -9.91
CA TYR A 142 -4.33 -17.76 -10.81
C TYR A 142 -3.82 -16.52 -10.11
N ASP A 143 -2.84 -15.84 -10.69
CA ASP A 143 -2.31 -14.59 -10.18
C ASP A 143 -3.04 -13.40 -10.81
N VAL A 144 -3.80 -12.65 -10.03
CA VAL A 144 -4.51 -11.49 -10.53
C VAL A 144 -3.57 -10.40 -11.07
N LYS A 145 -2.31 -10.38 -10.64
CA LYS A 145 -1.31 -9.43 -11.16
C LYS A 145 -1.03 -9.66 -12.64
N GLU A 146 -1.12 -10.91 -13.13
CA GLU A 146 -1.00 -11.21 -14.55
C GLU A 146 -2.17 -10.63 -15.35
N VAL A 147 -3.39 -10.67 -14.79
CA VAL A 147 -4.56 -10.02 -15.39
C VAL A 147 -4.39 -8.50 -15.40
N ILE A 148 -3.97 -7.92 -14.28
CA ILE A 148 -3.72 -6.47 -14.17
C ILE A 148 -2.71 -6.02 -15.23
N ALA A 149 -1.58 -6.72 -15.38
CA ALA A 149 -0.54 -6.39 -16.37
C ALA A 149 -1.05 -6.39 -17.81
N GLU A 150 -2.03 -7.23 -18.14
CA GLU A 150 -2.65 -7.26 -19.48
C GLU A 150 -3.70 -6.16 -19.68
N LEU A 151 -4.23 -5.57 -18.61
CA LEU A 151 -5.26 -4.54 -18.69
C LEU A 151 -4.70 -3.12 -18.72
N VAL A 152 -3.58 -2.88 -18.05
CA VAL A 152 -3.02 -1.54 -17.85
C VAL A 152 -2.00 -1.17 -18.91
N ASP A 153 -1.75 0.12 -19.10
CA ASP A 153 -0.80 0.64 -20.06
C ASP A 153 0.61 0.07 -19.80
N ASN A 154 1.21 -0.52 -20.84
CA ASN A 154 2.55 -1.11 -20.82
C ASN A 154 2.77 -2.18 -19.72
N GLY A 155 1.71 -2.69 -19.11
CA GLY A 155 1.78 -3.61 -17.97
C GLY A 155 2.34 -2.98 -16.69
N ASP A 156 2.40 -1.64 -16.61
CA ASP A 156 3.00 -0.91 -15.49
C ASP A 156 2.03 -0.76 -14.32
N PHE A 157 2.22 -1.60 -13.31
CA PHE A 157 1.43 -1.61 -12.08
C PHE A 157 2.31 -1.31 -10.87
N PHE A 158 1.98 -0.28 -10.12
CA PHE A 158 2.66 0.12 -8.90
C PHE A 158 1.89 -0.35 -7.67
N GLU A 159 2.22 -1.55 -7.19
CA GLU A 159 1.54 -2.18 -6.06
C GLU A 159 1.85 -1.45 -4.75
N VAL A 160 0.81 -1.22 -3.93
CA VAL A 160 0.88 -0.63 -2.59
C VAL A 160 0.69 -1.73 -1.56
N GLN A 161 1.50 -1.74 -0.49
CA GLN A 161 1.46 -2.75 0.59
C GLN A 161 1.56 -4.21 0.08
N GLU A 162 2.45 -4.47 -0.87
CA GLU A 162 2.64 -5.80 -1.47
C GLU A 162 2.88 -6.91 -0.44
N GLY A 163 3.59 -6.60 0.66
CA GLY A 163 3.92 -7.55 1.72
C GLY A 163 2.80 -7.88 2.69
N PHE A 164 1.77 -7.02 2.80
CA PHE A 164 0.70 -7.11 3.79
C PHE A 164 -0.63 -7.51 3.17
N ALA A 165 -1.41 -8.35 3.88
CA ALA A 165 -2.73 -8.80 3.44
C ALA A 165 -2.76 -9.17 1.94
N LYS A 166 -1.96 -10.17 1.57
CA LYS A 166 -1.67 -10.55 0.17
C LYS A 166 -2.87 -11.14 -0.57
N ASN A 167 -3.95 -11.44 0.14
CA ASN A 167 -5.24 -11.89 -0.40
C ASN A 167 -6.00 -10.78 -1.14
N ILE A 168 -5.56 -9.52 -1.00
CA ILE A 168 -6.01 -8.38 -1.81
C ILE A 168 -4.80 -7.61 -2.36
N VAL A 169 -4.88 -7.23 -3.62
CA VAL A 169 -3.88 -6.43 -4.34
C VAL A 169 -4.46 -5.04 -4.54
N ILE A 170 -3.71 -4.02 -4.16
CA ILE A 170 -4.05 -2.61 -4.38
C ILE A 170 -2.86 -1.88 -5.00
N GLY A 171 -3.11 -0.89 -5.81
CA GLY A 171 -2.03 -0.10 -6.40
C GLY A 171 -2.49 0.87 -7.47
N PHE A 172 -1.54 1.60 -7.99
CA PHE A 172 -1.75 2.58 -9.06
C PHE A 172 -1.29 2.03 -10.40
N ALA A 173 -2.00 2.39 -11.44
CA ALA A 173 -1.65 2.12 -12.82
C ALA A 173 -2.16 3.25 -13.73
N ARG A 174 -1.96 3.09 -15.04
CA ARG A 174 -2.60 3.96 -16.03
C ARG A 174 -3.40 3.14 -17.04
N MET A 175 -4.49 3.72 -17.48
CA MET A 175 -5.25 3.24 -18.63
C MET A 175 -5.49 4.42 -19.58
N ASN A 176 -5.01 4.29 -20.82
CA ASN A 176 -5.02 5.37 -21.81
C ASN A 176 -4.38 6.67 -21.27
N GLY A 177 -3.26 6.52 -20.54
CA GLY A 177 -2.52 7.63 -19.93
C GLY A 177 -3.11 8.20 -18.64
N GLN A 178 -4.35 7.88 -18.30
CA GLN A 178 -5.02 8.35 -17.08
C GLN A 178 -4.67 7.45 -15.89
N VAL A 179 -4.39 8.07 -14.75
CA VAL A 179 -4.14 7.33 -13.50
C VAL A 179 -5.42 6.69 -13.00
N ILE A 180 -5.31 5.44 -12.59
CA ILE A 180 -6.36 4.68 -11.93
C ILE A 180 -5.82 3.99 -10.67
N GLY A 181 -6.70 3.78 -9.70
CA GLY A 181 -6.47 2.87 -8.58
C GLY A 181 -7.04 1.49 -8.90
N ILE A 182 -6.30 0.45 -8.59
CA ILE A 182 -6.74 -0.94 -8.76
C ILE A 182 -6.96 -1.56 -7.39
N VAL A 183 -8.09 -2.27 -7.23
CA VAL A 183 -8.41 -3.10 -6.07
C VAL A 183 -8.82 -4.47 -6.59
N ALA A 184 -8.05 -5.51 -6.28
CA ALA A 184 -8.26 -6.84 -6.86
C ALA A 184 -8.12 -7.95 -5.82
N ASN A 185 -9.03 -8.93 -5.82
CA ASN A 185 -8.83 -10.14 -5.03
C ASN A 185 -7.68 -10.97 -5.63
N GLN A 186 -6.88 -11.60 -4.77
CA GLN A 186 -5.77 -12.48 -5.18
C GLN A 186 -6.11 -13.95 -4.95
N PRO A 187 -6.59 -14.67 -5.96
CA PRO A 187 -7.00 -16.08 -5.82
C PRO A 187 -5.89 -17.01 -5.34
N LYS A 188 -4.63 -16.70 -5.63
CA LYS A 188 -3.47 -17.47 -5.12
C LYS A 188 -3.34 -17.45 -3.60
N VAL A 189 -3.94 -16.48 -2.91
CA VAL A 189 -3.83 -16.32 -1.47
C VAL A 189 -5.21 -16.43 -0.86
N MET A 190 -5.43 -17.45 -0.01
CA MET A 190 -6.71 -17.70 0.66
C MET A 190 -7.91 -17.75 -0.30
N ALA A 191 -7.68 -18.21 -1.55
CA ALA A 191 -8.66 -18.20 -2.63
C ALA A 191 -9.33 -16.83 -2.89
N GLY A 192 -8.64 -15.73 -2.59
CA GLY A 192 -9.18 -14.37 -2.72
C GLY A 192 -10.16 -13.95 -1.60
N SER A 193 -10.39 -14.79 -0.60
CA SER A 193 -11.28 -14.46 0.53
C SER A 193 -10.74 -13.27 1.31
N LEU A 194 -11.65 -12.42 1.80
CA LEU A 194 -11.31 -11.23 2.56
C LEU A 194 -11.31 -11.51 4.08
N ASP A 195 -10.42 -10.85 4.78
CA ASP A 195 -10.33 -10.81 6.24
C ASP A 195 -10.27 -9.35 6.73
N VAL A 196 -10.09 -9.13 8.02
CA VAL A 196 -9.99 -7.78 8.60
C VAL A 196 -8.84 -7.00 7.99
N ASN A 197 -7.65 -7.61 7.87
CA ASN A 197 -6.47 -6.93 7.34
C ASN A 197 -6.63 -6.52 5.88
N SER A 198 -7.17 -7.39 5.04
CA SER A 198 -7.42 -7.08 3.63
C SER A 198 -8.52 -6.03 3.45
N SER A 199 -9.51 -6.04 4.32
CA SER A 199 -10.58 -5.03 4.34
C SER A 199 -10.05 -3.65 4.73
N ASP A 200 -9.22 -3.57 5.77
CA ASP A 200 -8.58 -2.31 6.18
C ASP A 200 -7.62 -1.76 5.12
N LYS A 201 -6.81 -2.64 4.51
CA LYS A 201 -5.90 -2.30 3.40
C LYS A 201 -6.68 -1.70 2.24
N ALA A 202 -7.74 -2.38 1.77
CA ALA A 202 -8.56 -1.91 0.67
C ALA A 202 -9.32 -0.62 1.02
N ALA A 203 -9.94 -0.55 2.20
CA ALA A 203 -10.72 0.61 2.62
C ALA A 203 -9.87 1.88 2.71
N ARG A 204 -8.64 1.77 3.21
CA ARG A 204 -7.70 2.90 3.26
C ARG A 204 -7.34 3.41 1.86
N PHE A 205 -7.04 2.49 0.95
CA PHE A 205 -6.67 2.82 -0.43
C PHE A 205 -7.85 3.43 -1.20
N VAL A 206 -9.06 2.87 -1.05
CA VAL A 206 -10.28 3.40 -1.68
C VAL A 206 -10.55 4.83 -1.20
N ARG A 207 -10.46 5.09 0.12
CA ARG A 207 -10.64 6.45 0.66
C ARG A 207 -9.59 7.44 0.13
N PHE A 208 -8.35 6.98 -0.04
CA PHE A 208 -7.30 7.81 -0.63
C PHE A 208 -7.64 8.18 -2.08
N CYS A 209 -8.00 7.19 -2.90
CA CYS A 209 -8.39 7.43 -4.29
C CYS A 209 -9.60 8.36 -4.41
N ASP A 210 -10.62 8.18 -3.56
CA ASP A 210 -11.80 9.04 -3.49
C ASP A 210 -11.43 10.49 -3.15
N SER A 211 -10.58 10.68 -2.13
CA SER A 211 -10.14 12.03 -1.72
C SER A 211 -9.37 12.79 -2.80
N PHE A 212 -8.71 12.07 -3.71
CA PHE A 212 -7.85 12.66 -4.74
C PHE A 212 -8.37 12.46 -6.17
N ASN A 213 -9.67 12.15 -6.32
CA ASN A 213 -10.35 12.00 -7.61
C ASN A 213 -9.69 10.97 -8.55
N ILE A 214 -9.09 9.91 -8.00
CA ILE A 214 -8.48 8.83 -8.77
C ILE A 214 -9.55 7.75 -9.01
N PRO A 215 -9.94 7.50 -10.28
CA PRO A 215 -10.91 6.46 -10.61
C PRO A 215 -10.46 5.08 -10.15
N LEU A 216 -11.40 4.25 -9.71
CA LEU A 216 -11.13 2.89 -9.24
C LEU A 216 -11.58 1.84 -10.26
N VAL A 217 -10.71 0.87 -10.50
CA VAL A 217 -11.03 -0.37 -11.20
C VAL A 217 -10.96 -1.52 -10.19
N THR A 218 -12.09 -2.22 -10.03
CA THR A 218 -12.19 -3.34 -9.09
C THR A 218 -12.27 -4.65 -9.86
N LEU A 219 -11.34 -5.58 -9.60
CA LEU A 219 -11.35 -6.95 -10.12
C LEU A 219 -11.80 -7.87 -9.00
N THR A 220 -13.03 -8.37 -9.10
CA THR A 220 -13.68 -9.12 -8.02
C THR A 220 -13.72 -10.61 -8.35
N ASP A 221 -12.98 -11.40 -7.56
CA ASP A 221 -13.04 -12.85 -7.53
C ASP A 221 -12.89 -13.31 -6.09
N VAL A 222 -14.01 -13.37 -5.37
CA VAL A 222 -14.05 -13.56 -3.93
C VAL A 222 -15.11 -14.59 -3.55
N PRO A 223 -14.73 -15.72 -2.90
CA PRO A 223 -15.70 -16.70 -2.42
C PRO A 223 -16.46 -16.22 -1.16
N GLY A 224 -15.91 -15.23 -0.43
CA GLY A 224 -16.56 -14.69 0.77
C GLY A 224 -15.61 -13.97 1.72
N TYR A 225 -16.13 -13.66 2.91
CA TYR A 225 -15.40 -13.06 4.01
C TYR A 225 -15.13 -14.10 5.09
N PHE A 226 -13.94 -14.07 5.69
CA PHE A 226 -13.71 -14.80 6.93
C PHE A 226 -14.41 -14.07 8.07
N LEU A 227 -15.29 -14.80 8.76
CA LEU A 227 -15.92 -14.28 9.96
C LEU A 227 -14.85 -14.02 11.02
N SER A 228 -14.93 -12.87 11.66
CA SER A 228 -14.06 -12.54 12.79
C SER A 228 -14.27 -13.55 13.91
N LEU A 229 -13.17 -14.11 14.44
CA LEU A 229 -13.21 -14.99 15.60
C LEU A 229 -13.78 -14.33 16.87
N ILE A 230 -13.94 -13.00 16.86
CA ILE A 230 -14.52 -12.21 17.95
C ILE A 230 -16.05 -12.38 18.01
N HIS A 231 -16.68 -12.86 16.95
CA HIS A 231 -18.12 -12.96 16.82
C HIS A 231 -18.63 -14.41 16.81
N ILE A 232 -17.77 -15.37 17.16
CA ILE A 232 -18.13 -16.79 17.31
C ILE A 232 -18.24 -17.14 18.78
#